data_2f0a1c678ed33ad454438308a80bff5d
#
_entry.id   2f0a1c678ed33ad454438308a80bff5d
#
_cell.length_a   1.000
_cell.length_b   1.000
_cell.length_c   1.000
_cell.angle_alpha   90.00
_cell.angle_beta   90.00
_cell.angle_gamma   90.00
#
_symmetry.space_group_name_H-M   'P 1'
#
loop_
_entity.id
_entity.type
_entity.pdbx_description
1 polymer ?
#
loop_
_entity_poly.entity_id
_entity_poly.type
_entity_poly.pdbx_seq_one_letter_code
_entity_poly.pdbx_strand_id
1 'polypeptide(L)'
;MVTIYSFPDCPYCKELKEIYDNEGIEYRDVNINLEENSEEWGKIFEASKAEEVPVIKINKQLLVPNVSFKTIDEAAQITKKFLA
;
A
#
# COMPACT_ATOMS: atom_id res chain seq x y z
N MET A 1 3.11 -11.21 4.41
CA MET A 1 3.61 -10.51 3.22
C MET A 1 2.92 -9.16 3.06
N VAL A 2 3.68 -8.13 2.83
CA VAL A 2 3.15 -6.79 2.59
C VAL A 2 3.08 -6.53 1.09
N THR A 3 1.97 -5.98 0.62
CA THR A 3 1.80 -5.59 -0.77
C THR A 3 1.41 -4.12 -0.81
N ILE A 4 2.08 -3.35 -1.67
CA ILE A 4 1.75 -1.94 -1.90
C ILE A 4 1.14 -1.82 -3.29
N TYR A 5 -0.08 -1.28 -3.37
CA TYR A 5 -0.72 -0.95 -4.64
C TYR A 5 -0.49 0.52 -4.91
N SER A 6 0.24 0.81 -5.98
CA SER A 6 0.73 2.15 -6.27
C SER A 6 0.83 2.40 -7.77
N PHE A 7 1.23 3.62 -8.14
CA PHE A 7 1.62 3.92 -9.51
C PHE A 7 2.90 4.78 -9.49
N PRO A 8 3.68 4.80 -10.60
CA PRO A 8 5.02 5.40 -10.60
C PRO A 8 5.11 6.87 -10.21
N ASP A 9 4.09 7.66 -10.55
CA ASP A 9 4.13 9.10 -10.31
C ASP A 9 3.53 9.53 -8.98
N CYS A 10 3.34 8.60 -8.07
CA CYS A 10 2.75 8.87 -6.77
C CYS A 10 3.83 9.25 -5.74
N PRO A 11 3.90 10.51 -5.28
CA PRO A 11 4.90 10.91 -4.28
C PRO A 11 4.74 10.17 -2.95
N TYR A 12 3.51 9.97 -2.52
CA TYR A 12 3.24 9.27 -1.26
C TYR A 12 3.64 7.80 -1.33
N CYS A 13 3.48 7.18 -2.50
CA CYS A 13 3.90 5.79 -2.69
C CYS A 13 5.41 5.67 -2.61
N LYS A 14 6.13 6.62 -3.21
CA LYS A 14 7.60 6.65 -3.14
C LYS A 14 8.07 6.83 -1.71
N GLU A 15 7.45 7.75 -0.97
CA GLU A 15 7.80 8.00 0.42
C GLU A 15 7.62 6.73 1.26
N LEU A 16 6.52 6.02 1.08
CA LEU A 16 6.25 4.78 1.81
C LEU A 16 7.30 3.72 1.50
N LYS A 17 7.64 3.55 0.23
CA LYS A 17 8.64 2.57 -0.19
C LYS A 17 10.01 2.89 0.39
N GLU A 18 10.39 4.17 0.43
CA GLU A 18 11.64 4.59 1.05
C GLU A 18 11.70 4.24 2.53
N ILE A 19 10.59 4.48 3.25
CA ILE A 19 10.52 4.14 4.66
C ILE A 19 10.65 2.63 4.86
N TYR A 20 9.94 1.85 4.04
CA TYR A 20 10.02 0.39 4.12
C TYR A 20 11.44 -0.10 3.85
N ASP A 21 12.08 0.45 2.82
CA ASP A 21 13.46 0.07 2.47
C ASP A 21 14.42 0.40 3.62
N ASN A 22 14.28 1.57 4.23
CA ASN A 22 15.14 1.99 5.32
C ASN A 22 14.96 1.14 6.58
N GLU A 23 13.78 0.59 6.77
CA GLU A 23 13.47 -0.21 7.95
C GLU A 23 13.53 -1.72 7.69
N GLY A 24 13.94 -2.12 6.50
CA GLY A 24 14.10 -3.52 6.18
C GLY A 24 12.79 -4.28 6.05
N ILE A 25 11.71 -3.58 5.74
CA ILE A 25 10.40 -4.21 5.53
C ILE A 25 10.30 -4.66 4.08
N GLU A 26 10.13 -5.96 3.88
CA GLU A 26 9.95 -6.51 2.54
C GLU A 26 8.52 -6.31 2.07
N TYR A 27 8.36 -5.99 0.81
CA TYR A 27 7.05 -5.76 0.22
C TYR A 27 7.03 -6.12 -1.25
N ARG A 28 5.84 -6.38 -1.77
CA ARG A 28 5.60 -6.55 -3.20
C ARG A 28 4.96 -5.26 -3.70
N ASP A 29 5.53 -4.69 -4.75
CA ASP A 29 5.03 -3.44 -5.33
C ASP A 29 4.18 -3.77 -6.56
N VAL A 30 2.90 -3.42 -6.51
CA VAL A 30 1.97 -3.67 -7.60
C VAL A 30 1.61 -2.34 -8.25
N ASN A 31 2.04 -2.16 -9.50
CA ASN A 31 1.71 -0.97 -10.28
C ASN A 31 0.29 -1.13 -10.83
N ILE A 32 -0.64 -0.32 -10.32
CA ILE A 32 -2.05 -0.43 -10.69
C ILE A 32 -2.37 0.01 -12.11
N ASN A 33 -1.42 0.69 -12.76
CA ASN A 33 -1.59 1.13 -14.15
C ASN A 33 -1.27 0.04 -15.17
N LEU A 34 -0.63 -1.04 -14.75
CA LEU A 34 -0.30 -2.14 -15.65
C LEU A 34 -1.52 -3.03 -15.84
N GLU A 35 -1.80 -3.35 -17.11
CA GLU A 35 -2.95 -4.20 -17.46
C GLU A 35 -2.86 -5.57 -16.78
N GLU A 36 -1.65 -6.12 -16.68
CA GLU A 36 -1.45 -7.43 -16.04
C GLU A 36 -1.88 -7.45 -14.57
N ASN A 37 -1.99 -6.29 -13.94
CA ASN A 37 -2.40 -6.17 -12.54
C ASN A 37 -3.86 -5.74 -12.38
N SER A 38 -4.58 -5.55 -13.48
CA SER A 38 -5.94 -5.01 -13.43
C SER A 38 -6.93 -5.87 -12.66
N GLU A 39 -6.81 -7.19 -12.77
CA GLU A 39 -7.71 -8.08 -12.05
C GLU A 39 -7.48 -8.02 -10.55
N GLU A 40 -6.23 -8.09 -10.14
CA GLU A 40 -5.86 -7.99 -8.72
C GLU A 40 -6.28 -6.64 -8.16
N TRP A 41 -5.94 -5.55 -8.85
CA TRP A 41 -6.29 -4.20 -8.41
C TRP A 41 -7.81 -4.02 -8.35
N GLY A 42 -8.54 -4.56 -9.32
CA GLY A 42 -10.00 -4.47 -9.33
C GLY A 42 -10.62 -5.05 -8.06
N LYS A 43 -10.13 -6.19 -7.61
CA LYS A 43 -10.60 -6.82 -6.38
C LYS A 43 -10.27 -5.98 -5.15
N ILE A 44 -9.06 -5.43 -5.10
CA ILE A 44 -8.63 -4.59 -3.99
C ILE A 44 -9.41 -3.28 -3.97
N PHE A 45 -9.61 -2.67 -5.14
CA PHE A 45 -10.38 -1.44 -5.25
C PHE A 45 -11.82 -1.64 -4.76
N GLU A 46 -12.44 -2.73 -5.18
CA GLU A 46 -13.80 -3.04 -4.78
C GLU A 46 -13.92 -3.26 -3.27
N ALA A 47 -12.97 -3.99 -2.69
CA ALA A 47 -12.96 -4.27 -1.25
C ALA A 47 -12.65 -3.02 -0.43
N SER A 48 -11.73 -2.18 -0.90
CA SER A 48 -11.26 -1.03 -0.14
C SER A 48 -12.07 0.24 -0.37
N LYS A 49 -12.68 0.37 -1.54
CA LYS A 49 -13.34 1.61 -1.98
C LYS A 49 -12.38 2.79 -1.97
N ALA A 50 -11.09 2.51 -2.16
CA ALA A 50 -10.05 3.52 -2.07
C ALA A 50 -10.15 4.53 -3.21
N GLU A 51 -10.05 5.81 -2.86
CA GLU A 51 -10.03 6.89 -3.85
C GLU A 51 -8.60 7.33 -4.16
N GLU A 52 -7.65 6.89 -3.36
CA GLU A 52 -6.26 7.28 -3.48
C GLU A 52 -5.35 6.08 -3.23
N VAL A 53 -4.09 6.21 -3.63
CA VAL A 53 -3.03 5.25 -3.35
C VAL A 53 -1.97 5.95 -2.51
N PRO A 54 -1.12 5.25 -1.77
CA PRO A 54 -0.95 3.80 -1.76
C PRO A 54 -2.01 3.06 -0.93
N VAL A 55 -2.45 1.91 -1.41
CA VAL A 55 -3.24 0.97 -0.61
C VAL A 55 -2.31 -0.15 -0.22
N ILE A 56 -2.33 -0.52 1.06
CA ILE A 56 -1.39 -1.52 1.60
C ILE A 56 -2.19 -2.74 2.03
N LYS A 57 -1.75 -3.91 1.59
CA LYS A 57 -2.33 -5.17 2.03
C LYS A 57 -1.31 -5.90 2.90
N ILE A 58 -1.70 -6.23 4.12
CA ILE A 58 -0.85 -7.00 5.05
C ILE A 58 -1.64 -8.24 5.42
N ASN A 59 -1.23 -9.38 4.88
CA ASN A 59 -1.99 -10.62 4.98
C ASN A 59 -3.40 -10.41 4.43
N LYS A 60 -4.42 -10.37 5.29
CA LYS A 60 -5.81 -10.16 4.89
C LYS A 60 -6.33 -8.77 5.23
N GLN A 61 -5.47 -7.92 5.80
CA GLN A 61 -5.87 -6.56 6.18
C GLN A 61 -5.54 -5.56 5.10
N LEU A 62 -6.41 -4.59 4.90
CA LEU A 62 -6.19 -3.50 3.96
C LEU A 62 -6.05 -2.19 4.71
N LEU A 63 -5.00 -1.45 4.39
CA LEU A 63 -4.81 -0.09 4.89
C LEU A 63 -5.12 0.86 3.75
N VAL A 64 -6.10 1.72 3.96
CA VAL A 64 -6.66 2.58 2.91
C VAL A 64 -6.44 4.05 3.28
N PRO A 65 -5.93 4.88 2.34
CA PRO A 65 -5.72 6.30 2.62
C PRO A 65 -7.00 6.98 3.10
N ASN A 66 -6.85 7.83 4.11
CA ASN A 66 -7.94 8.60 4.74
C ASN A 66 -8.97 7.76 5.49
N VAL A 67 -8.79 6.45 5.53
CA VAL A 67 -9.65 5.53 6.29
C VAL A 67 -8.81 4.89 7.40
N SER A 68 -7.72 4.21 7.01
CA SER A 68 -6.86 3.50 7.96
C SER A 68 -5.72 4.38 8.47
N PHE A 69 -5.27 5.34 7.66
CA PHE A 69 -4.17 6.25 8.00
C PHE A 69 -4.37 7.58 7.28
N LYS A 70 -3.78 8.64 7.84
CA LYS A 70 -3.85 9.99 7.24
C LYS A 70 -2.51 10.46 6.71
N THR A 71 -1.43 9.91 7.23
CA THR A 71 -0.08 10.24 6.79
C THR A 71 0.69 8.98 6.46
N ILE A 72 1.75 9.13 5.66
CA ILE A 72 2.59 7.99 5.29
C ILE A 72 3.34 7.45 6.51
N ASP A 73 3.77 8.32 7.41
CA ASP A 73 4.40 7.89 8.66
C ASP A 73 3.46 7.01 9.48
N GLU A 74 2.20 7.40 9.55
CA GLU A 74 1.18 6.63 10.26
C GLU A 74 0.98 5.26 9.60
N ALA A 75 0.95 5.20 8.27
CA ALA A 75 0.84 3.95 7.53
C ALA A 75 2.01 3.03 7.87
N ALA A 76 3.22 3.56 7.92
CA ALA A 76 4.41 2.78 8.26
C ALA A 76 4.34 2.25 9.70
N GLN A 77 3.88 3.08 10.64
CA GLN A 77 3.74 2.66 12.04
C GLN A 77 2.75 1.52 12.19
N ILE A 78 1.61 1.62 11.51
CA ILE A 78 0.59 0.57 11.53
C ILE A 78 1.15 -0.72 10.93
N THR A 79 1.88 -0.61 9.82
CA THR A 79 2.52 -1.77 9.19
C THR A 79 3.43 -2.50 10.18
N LYS A 80 4.25 -1.75 10.90
CA LYS A 80 5.16 -2.34 11.90
C LYS A 80 4.41 -3.11 12.98
N LYS A 81 3.27 -2.58 13.42
CA LYS A 81 2.44 -3.24 14.43
C LYS A 81 1.92 -4.58 13.93
N PHE A 82 1.52 -4.65 12.65
CA PHE A 82 1.05 -5.90 12.08
C PHE A 82 2.16 -6.92 11.91
N LEU A 83 3.41 -6.48 11.71
CA LEU A 83 4.55 -7.36 11.51
C LEU A 83 5.23 -7.76 12.82
N ALA A 84 4.94 -7.08 13.90
CA ALA A 84 5.55 -7.37 15.19
C ALA A 84 5.04 -8.67 15.81
#